data_aaf94da0070b291418f6a0596bebabb7
#
_entry.id   aaf94da0070b291418f6a0596bebabb7
#
_cell.length_a   1.000
_cell.length_b   1.000
_cell.length_c   1.000
_cell.angle_alpha   90.00
_cell.angle_beta   90.00
_cell.angle_gamma   90.00
#
_symmetry.space_group_name_H-M   'P 1'
#
loop_
_entity.id
_entity.type
_entity.pdbx_description
1 polymer ?
#
loop_
_entity_poly.entity_id
_entity_poly.type
_entity_poly.pdbx_seq_one_letter_code
_entity_poly.pdbx_strand_id
1 'polypeptide(L)'
;MDKVFILGGLRSYIGVRNSAYRHVPAEHLGAAVLKELTARYQPSKIDMIICGNCVGGGGNITRLMALEAGLSESIPSVTVDLQCASSLEAVITAAARIQSGLADLRCV
;
A
#
# COMPACT_ATOMS: atom_id res chain seq x y z
N MET A 1 -10.55 12.90 19.66
CA MET A 1 -10.12 12.17 18.45
C MET A 1 -8.83 11.44 18.75
N ASP A 2 -8.77 10.17 18.47
CA ASP A 2 -7.58 9.37 18.76
C ASP A 2 -6.40 9.80 17.89
N LYS A 3 -5.21 9.71 18.46
CA LYS A 3 -3.98 9.98 17.69
C LYS A 3 -3.70 8.83 16.73
N VAL A 4 -3.25 9.17 15.54
CA VAL A 4 -2.77 8.21 14.54
C VAL A 4 -1.28 8.39 14.37
N PHE A 5 -0.54 7.29 14.34
CA PHE A 5 0.91 7.31 14.23
C PHE A 5 1.35 6.65 12.92
N ILE A 6 2.39 7.22 12.30
CA ILE A 6 3.12 6.56 11.23
C ILE A 6 4.27 5.81 11.89
N LEU A 7 4.26 4.49 11.81
CA LEU A 7 5.24 3.63 12.49
C LEU A 7 6.53 3.48 11.69
N GLY A 8 6.47 3.67 10.39
CA GLY A 8 7.62 3.55 9.51
C GLY A 8 7.24 3.68 8.05
N GLY A 9 8.21 3.57 7.19
CA GLY A 9 8.01 3.64 5.75
C GLY A 9 9.17 3.02 4.98
N LEU A 10 8.91 2.72 3.71
CA LEU A 10 9.89 2.17 2.79
C LEU A 10 9.50 2.56 1.37
N ARG A 11 10.48 2.75 0.51
CA ARG A 11 10.24 2.95 -0.92
C ARG A 11 11.31 2.23 -1.75
N SER A 12 10.97 1.94 -3.00
CA SER A 12 11.96 1.60 -4.01
C SER A 12 12.75 2.86 -4.42
N TYR A 13 13.89 2.70 -5.09
CA TYR A 13 14.50 3.85 -5.73
C TYR A 13 13.63 4.35 -6.91
N ILE A 14 13.83 5.59 -7.33
CA ILE A 14 13.15 6.15 -8.47
C ILE A 14 13.94 5.78 -9.74
N GLY A 15 13.33 4.93 -10.57
CA GLY A 15 13.94 4.53 -11.83
C GLY A 15 13.75 5.57 -12.93
N VAL A 16 14.79 5.74 -13.74
CA VAL A 16 14.69 6.55 -14.96
C VAL A 16 13.75 5.85 -15.94
N ARG A 17 12.94 6.63 -16.65
CA ARG A 17 12.01 6.11 -17.67
C ARG A 17 12.74 5.20 -18.67
N ASN A 18 12.12 4.06 -19.00
CA ASN A 18 12.65 3.06 -19.91
C ASN A 18 13.99 2.43 -19.49
N SER A 19 14.32 2.46 -18.19
CA SER A 19 15.54 1.84 -17.66
C SER A 19 15.23 0.61 -16.79
N ALA A 20 15.65 0.60 -15.56
CA ALA A 20 15.62 -0.58 -14.66
C ALA A 20 14.21 -1.18 -14.48
N TYR A 21 13.16 -0.37 -14.42
CA TYR A 21 11.79 -0.83 -14.21
C TYR A 21 10.95 -0.97 -15.48
N ARG A 22 11.52 -0.80 -16.67
CA ARG A 22 10.76 -0.78 -17.92
C ARG A 22 9.90 -2.03 -18.18
N HIS A 23 10.33 -3.18 -17.67
CA HIS A 23 9.62 -4.46 -17.82
C HIS A 23 9.03 -4.98 -16.50
N VAL A 24 9.02 -4.17 -15.47
CA VAL A 24 8.49 -4.53 -14.16
C VAL A 24 7.06 -3.99 -14.03
N PRO A 25 6.04 -4.85 -13.99
CA PRO A 25 4.68 -4.40 -13.69
C PRO A 25 4.61 -3.69 -12.35
N ALA A 26 3.73 -2.70 -12.25
CA ALA A 26 3.59 -1.91 -11.03
C ALA A 26 3.25 -2.78 -9.81
N GLU A 27 2.41 -3.80 -9.99
CA GLU A 27 2.07 -4.74 -8.93
C GLU A 27 3.27 -5.54 -8.42
N HIS A 28 4.21 -5.91 -9.27
CA HIS A 28 5.43 -6.61 -8.84
C HIS A 28 6.33 -5.71 -8.01
N LEU A 29 6.51 -4.47 -8.44
CA LEU A 29 7.30 -3.50 -7.70
C LEU A 29 6.67 -3.19 -6.35
N GLY A 30 5.37 -2.95 -6.34
CA GLY A 30 4.60 -2.71 -5.12
C GLY A 30 4.63 -3.91 -4.16
N ALA A 31 4.49 -5.12 -4.69
CA ALA A 31 4.58 -6.34 -3.90
C ALA A 31 5.94 -6.51 -3.22
N ALA A 32 7.02 -6.20 -3.94
CA ALA A 32 8.38 -6.27 -3.38
C ALA A 32 8.56 -5.29 -2.21
N VAL A 33 8.08 -4.04 -2.37
CA VAL A 33 8.14 -3.04 -1.30
C VAL A 33 7.27 -3.46 -0.11
N LEU A 34 6.06 -3.92 -0.35
CA LEU A 34 5.13 -4.36 0.69
C LEU A 34 5.67 -5.55 1.47
N LYS A 35 6.26 -6.52 0.78
CA LYS A 35 6.90 -7.69 1.41
C LYS A 35 8.05 -7.28 2.33
N GLU A 36 8.92 -6.40 1.86
CA GLU A 36 10.04 -5.90 2.67
C GLU A 36 9.56 -5.06 3.85
N LEU A 37 8.54 -4.22 3.65
CA LEU A 37 7.96 -3.41 4.71
C LEU A 37 7.40 -4.27 5.84
N THR A 38 6.61 -5.28 5.50
CA THR A 38 6.03 -6.19 6.49
C THR A 38 7.09 -7.06 7.17
N ALA A 39 8.15 -7.45 6.47
CA ALA A 39 9.27 -8.17 7.05
C ALA A 39 10.04 -7.33 8.08
N ARG A 40 10.25 -6.05 7.82
CA ARG A 40 10.97 -5.15 8.72
C ARG A 40 10.18 -4.80 9.98
N TYR A 41 8.92 -4.47 9.83
CA TYR A 41 8.10 -3.97 10.94
C TYR A 41 7.30 -5.06 11.64
N GLN A 42 7.17 -6.23 11.04
CA GLN A 42 6.52 -7.43 11.60
C GLN A 42 5.20 -7.12 12.33
N PRO A 43 4.23 -6.47 11.68
CA PRO A 43 2.97 -6.16 12.33
C PRO A 43 2.26 -7.44 12.76
N SER A 44 1.76 -7.47 13.98
CA SER A 44 1.00 -8.64 14.50
C SER A 44 -0.33 -8.82 13.77
N LYS A 45 -0.87 -7.73 13.24
CA LYS A 45 -2.15 -7.70 12.53
C LYS A 45 -2.14 -6.58 11.50
N ILE A 46 -2.71 -6.84 10.34
CA ILE A 46 -2.99 -5.83 9.32
C ILE A 46 -4.49 -5.89 9.04
N ASP A 47 -5.20 -4.81 9.31
CA ASP A 47 -6.64 -4.76 9.10
C ASP A 47 -7.02 -4.48 7.64
N MET A 48 -6.18 -3.73 6.93
CA MET A 48 -6.43 -3.37 5.53
C MET A 48 -5.16 -2.84 4.89
N ILE A 49 -5.03 -3.03 3.59
CA ILE A 49 -4.01 -2.41 2.76
C ILE A 49 -4.70 -1.40 1.84
N ILE A 50 -4.19 -0.18 1.80
CA ILE A 50 -4.72 0.88 0.96
C ILE A 50 -3.57 1.41 0.10
N CYS A 51 -3.75 1.43 -1.21
CA CYS A 51 -2.72 1.88 -2.14
C CYS A 51 -3.29 2.92 -3.10
N GLY A 52 -2.49 3.94 -3.42
CA GLY A 52 -2.81 4.89 -4.47
C GLY A 52 -2.34 4.41 -5.84
N ASN A 53 -3.20 4.48 -6.82
CA ASN A 53 -2.87 4.20 -8.21
C ASN A 53 -3.75 5.03 -9.14
N CYS A 54 -3.16 5.75 -10.10
CA CYS A 54 -3.95 6.55 -11.03
C CYS A 54 -3.80 6.13 -12.50
N VAL A 55 -2.60 5.83 -12.96
CA VAL A 55 -2.34 5.49 -14.37
C VAL A 55 -1.73 4.10 -14.55
N GLY A 56 -1.62 3.33 -13.49
CA GLY A 56 -1.18 1.95 -13.57
C GLY A 56 -2.25 1.01 -14.10
N GLY A 57 -1.98 -0.29 -14.10
CA GLY A 57 -2.91 -1.31 -14.55
C GLY A 57 -4.29 -1.22 -13.92
N GLY A 58 -5.30 -1.68 -14.62
CA GLY A 58 -6.68 -1.64 -14.16
C GLY A 58 -6.99 -2.62 -13.03
N GLY A 59 -8.18 -2.48 -12.48
CA GLY A 59 -8.65 -3.31 -11.39
C GLY A 59 -8.08 -2.90 -10.03
N ASN A 60 -8.21 -3.81 -9.07
CA ASN A 60 -7.69 -3.56 -7.71
C ASN A 60 -6.22 -4.02 -7.62
N ILE A 61 -5.33 -3.18 -8.08
CA ILE A 61 -3.88 -3.45 -8.08
C ILE A 61 -3.35 -3.73 -6.66
N THR A 62 -3.91 -3.10 -5.64
CA THR A 62 -3.53 -3.33 -4.24
C THR A 62 -3.76 -4.78 -3.84
N ARG A 63 -4.85 -5.38 -4.30
CA ARG A 63 -5.14 -6.80 -4.04
C ARG A 63 -4.09 -7.71 -4.69
N LEU A 64 -3.72 -7.41 -5.93
CA LEU A 64 -2.66 -8.17 -6.63
C LEU A 64 -1.33 -8.06 -5.88
N MET A 65 -0.96 -6.86 -5.45
CA MET A 65 0.27 -6.62 -4.66
C MET A 65 0.27 -7.42 -3.36
N ALA A 66 -0.83 -7.39 -2.62
CA ALA A 66 -0.94 -8.09 -1.33
C ALA A 66 -0.78 -9.59 -1.49
N LEU A 67 -1.45 -10.18 -2.47
CA LEU A 67 -1.35 -11.61 -2.75
C LEU A 67 0.04 -12.01 -3.23
N GLU A 68 0.64 -11.23 -4.12
CA GLU A 68 1.99 -11.48 -4.62
C GLU A 68 3.05 -11.33 -3.53
N ALA A 69 2.86 -10.40 -2.60
CA ALA A 69 3.71 -10.24 -1.42
C ALA A 69 3.61 -11.41 -0.42
N GLY A 70 2.69 -12.32 -0.63
CA GLY A 70 2.47 -13.47 0.25
C GLY A 70 1.70 -13.16 1.52
N LEU A 71 0.99 -12.03 1.56
CA LEU A 71 0.15 -11.68 2.70
C LEU A 71 -1.14 -12.51 2.72
N SER A 72 -1.75 -12.62 3.88
CA SER A 72 -2.99 -13.38 4.04
C SER A 72 -4.08 -12.89 3.09
N GLU A 73 -4.74 -13.82 2.42
CA GLU A 73 -5.88 -13.52 1.55
C GLU A 73 -7.08 -12.96 2.30
N SER A 74 -7.09 -13.08 3.64
CA SER A 74 -8.13 -12.51 4.49
C SER A 74 -7.98 -11.00 4.71
N ILE A 75 -6.84 -10.40 4.36
CA ILE A 75 -6.61 -8.96 4.50
C ILE A 75 -7.30 -8.22 3.34
N PRO A 76 -8.29 -7.38 3.60
CA PRO A 76 -8.92 -6.59 2.55
C PRO A 76 -7.95 -5.57 1.97
N SER A 77 -8.09 -5.30 0.69
CA SER A 77 -7.23 -4.38 -0.05
C SER A 77 -8.07 -3.41 -0.87
N VAL A 78 -7.70 -2.15 -0.85
CA VAL A 78 -8.40 -1.06 -1.55
C VAL A 78 -7.41 -0.25 -2.37
N THR A 79 -7.79 0.06 -3.58
CA THR A 79 -7.05 0.97 -4.45
C THR A 79 -7.83 2.28 -4.56
N VAL A 80 -7.16 3.40 -4.32
CA VAL A 80 -7.76 4.73 -4.43
C VAL A 80 -7.11 5.51 -5.57
N ASP A 81 -7.90 6.31 -6.27
CA ASP A 81 -7.46 7.17 -7.34
C ASP A 81 -7.89 8.61 -7.07
N LEU A 82 -6.93 9.47 -6.83
CA LEU A 82 -7.09 10.92 -6.75
C LEU A 82 -5.97 11.57 -7.58
N GLN A 83 -5.77 11.05 -8.78
CA GLN A 83 -4.69 11.49 -9.67
C GLN A 83 -3.33 11.52 -8.96
N CYS A 84 -2.57 12.61 -9.08
CA CYS A 84 -1.25 12.74 -8.46
C CYS A 84 -1.27 12.70 -6.93
N ALA A 85 -2.40 12.91 -6.29
CA ALA A 85 -2.58 12.85 -4.84
C ALA A 85 -3.04 11.49 -4.31
N SER A 86 -3.08 10.45 -5.16
CA SER A 86 -3.62 9.13 -4.77
C SER A 86 -2.95 8.54 -3.54
N SER A 87 -1.62 8.61 -3.44
CA SER A 87 -0.90 8.07 -2.29
C SER A 87 -1.17 8.85 -1.01
N LEU A 88 -1.29 10.17 -1.09
CA LEU A 88 -1.67 10.99 0.06
C LEU A 88 -3.10 10.66 0.51
N GLU A 89 -4.02 10.48 -0.44
CA GLU A 89 -5.39 10.07 -0.12
C GLU A 89 -5.44 8.69 0.55
N ALA A 90 -4.58 7.77 0.16
CA ALA A 90 -4.46 6.47 0.81
C ALA A 90 -4.08 6.62 2.30
N VAL A 91 -3.13 7.50 2.61
CA VAL A 91 -2.72 7.80 3.99
C VAL A 91 -3.86 8.46 4.77
N ILE A 92 -4.54 9.44 4.19
CA ILE A 92 -5.69 10.12 4.81
C ILE A 92 -6.83 9.12 5.10
N THR A 93 -7.14 8.26 4.15
CA THR A 93 -8.16 7.23 4.30
C THR A 93 -7.81 6.25 5.43
N ALA A 94 -6.54 5.82 5.50
CA ALA A 94 -6.08 4.95 6.57
C ALA A 94 -6.22 5.62 7.95
N ALA A 95 -5.79 6.87 8.07
CA ALA A 95 -5.91 7.65 9.30
C ALA A 95 -7.38 7.82 9.73
N ALA A 96 -8.26 8.17 8.79
CA ALA A 96 -9.68 8.34 9.07
C ALA A 96 -10.34 7.05 9.56
N ARG A 97 -9.97 5.90 9.00
CA ARG A 97 -10.49 4.60 9.44
C ARG A 97 -10.03 4.23 10.85
N ILE A 98 -8.78 4.54 11.20
CA ILE A 98 -8.28 4.35 12.56
C ILE A 98 -9.04 5.27 13.52
N GLN A 99 -9.17 6.55 13.20
CA GLN A 99 -9.86 7.53 14.04
C GLN A 99 -11.34 7.22 14.23
N SER A 100 -11.99 6.59 13.24
CA SER A 100 -13.39 6.18 13.34
C SER A 100 -13.62 4.85 14.06
N GLY A 101 -12.55 4.19 14.52
CA GLY A 101 -12.63 2.89 15.18
C GLY A 101 -12.89 1.71 14.25
N LEU A 102 -12.80 1.92 12.93
CA LEU A 102 -12.96 0.85 11.95
C LEU A 102 -11.71 -0.03 11.81
N ALA A 103 -10.62 0.36 12.42
CA ALA A 103 -9.38 -0.41 12.41
C ALA A 103 -8.35 0.09 13.40
N ASP A 104 -7.40 -0.77 13.71
CA ASP A 104 -6.27 -0.49 14.59
C ASP A 104 -4.97 -0.27 13.82
N LEU A 105 -4.73 -1.02 12.74
CA LEU A 105 -3.51 -0.94 11.95
C LEU A 105 -3.80 -1.02 10.45
N ARG A 106 -3.12 -0.14 9.68
CA ARG A 106 -3.17 -0.10 8.21
C ARG A 106 -1.79 -0.12 7.59
N CYS A 107 -1.67 -0.76 6.44
CA CYS A 107 -0.55 -0.54 5.52
C CYS A 107 -1.01 0.35 4.36
N VAL A 108 -0.23 1.36 4.10
CA VAL A 108 -0.50 2.33 3.02
C VAL A 108 0.66 2.37 2.05
#